data_97ff8ecb467ab7a9e1786a917e2a9c82
#
_entry.id   97ff8ecb467ab7a9e1786a917e2a9c82
#
_cell.length_a   1.000
_cell.length_b   1.000
_cell.length_c   1.000
_cell.angle_alpha   90.00
_cell.angle_beta   90.00
_cell.angle_gamma   90.00
#
_symmetry.space_group_name_H-M   'P 1'
#
loop_
_entity.id
_entity.type
_entity.pdbx_description
1 polymer ?
#
loop_
_entity_poly.entity_id
_entity_poly.type
_entity_poly.pdbx_seq_one_letter_code
_entity_poly.pdbx_strand_id
1 'polypeptide(L)'
;PKEWKIISEIDCNECENLNVEIKKLYENEIKSIIIYNYSGQLIDSSIKTKTNLYFKRDKLVRETSGIKVIIEPKLDTDSLFDLNMACNDNFKLNISSEFFKNSGANIVQEIAFTVCAGIDYINKYGIRLIDKISFEVFQGGNYFFEIAKIQALRIIWSIVTKEYGKQIDNCIITAKPTSLNKTSENYNNNIVRTTSECMSAILGGCDFIKSIPYDLKFEEKNEFSERITNNQLLILKNETSIDHVINAISGSYYITYLIDKLAHKSLDLVKKIENNGGYSNDLRQKGFFKEILLNKIKDEAKYKSGKKILVGQNKYLND
;
A
#
# COMPACT_ATOMS: atom_id res chain seq x y z
N PRO A 1 11.44 0.10 -19.34
CA PRO A 1 10.25 0.54 -18.60
C PRO A 1 10.12 -0.32 -17.35
N LYS A 2 9.84 0.32 -16.21
CA LYS A 2 9.57 -0.43 -14.98
C LYS A 2 8.14 -0.95 -15.09
N GLU A 3 7.99 -2.23 -15.42
CA GLU A 3 6.69 -2.88 -15.53
C GLU A 3 6.06 -2.98 -14.14
N TRP A 4 4.88 -2.38 -13.96
CA TRP A 4 4.07 -2.63 -12.77
C TRP A 4 3.43 -4.03 -12.82
N LYS A 5 3.22 -4.63 -11.67
CA LYS A 5 2.72 -6.00 -11.56
C LYS A 5 1.45 -6.04 -10.74
N ILE A 6 0.51 -6.85 -11.19
CA ILE A 6 -0.68 -7.20 -10.40
C ILE A 6 -0.23 -8.15 -9.30
N ILE A 7 -0.64 -7.86 -8.05
CA ILE A 7 -0.44 -8.74 -6.91
C ILE A 7 -1.78 -9.09 -6.30
N SER A 8 -2.00 -10.35 -5.99
CA SER A 8 -3.20 -10.86 -5.32
C SER A 8 -2.85 -11.47 -3.98
N GLU A 9 -3.86 -11.72 -3.16
CA GLU A 9 -3.72 -12.27 -1.82
C GLU A 9 -4.55 -13.54 -1.68
N ILE A 10 -4.00 -14.53 -0.99
CA ILE A 10 -4.69 -15.75 -0.58
C ILE A 10 -4.55 -15.89 0.93
N ASP A 11 -5.67 -16.01 1.64
CA ASP A 11 -5.68 -16.43 3.03
C ASP A 11 -5.85 -17.93 3.12
N CYS A 12 -4.88 -18.64 3.68
CA CYS A 12 -4.94 -20.10 3.81
C CYS A 12 -6.04 -20.58 4.75
N ASN A 13 -6.55 -19.72 5.63
CA ASN A 13 -7.69 -20.08 6.49
C ASN A 13 -9.03 -20.06 5.74
N GLU A 14 -9.09 -19.33 4.62
CA GLU A 14 -10.31 -19.16 3.82
C GLU A 14 -10.32 -20.02 2.55
N CYS A 15 -9.19 -20.67 2.21
CA CYS A 15 -9.09 -21.49 1.00
C CYS A 15 -9.08 -22.99 1.30
N GLU A 16 -9.91 -23.77 0.57
CA GLU A 16 -9.93 -25.21 0.68
C GLU A 16 -8.66 -25.88 0.13
N ASN A 17 -8.13 -25.35 -0.97
CA ASN A 17 -6.93 -25.89 -1.62
C ASN A 17 -6.05 -24.77 -2.20
N LEU A 18 -4.93 -24.54 -1.55
CA LEU A 18 -3.98 -23.49 -1.90
C LEU A 18 -3.44 -23.63 -3.33
N ASN A 19 -3.14 -24.86 -3.79
CA ASN A 19 -2.61 -25.09 -5.14
C ASN A 19 -3.63 -24.75 -6.24
N VAL A 20 -4.91 -25.02 -5.99
CA VAL A 20 -6.00 -24.71 -6.92
C VAL A 20 -6.15 -23.19 -7.04
N GLU A 21 -6.15 -22.46 -5.92
CA GLU A 21 -6.28 -21.01 -5.93
C GLU A 21 -5.08 -20.32 -6.59
N ILE A 22 -3.85 -20.76 -6.30
CA ILE A 22 -2.67 -20.23 -6.96
C ILE A 22 -2.73 -20.50 -8.48
N LYS A 23 -3.14 -21.70 -8.90
CA LYS A 23 -3.28 -22.04 -10.30
C LYS A 23 -4.30 -21.19 -11.03
N LYS A 24 -5.46 -20.94 -10.40
CA LYS A 24 -6.53 -20.08 -10.90
C LYS A 24 -6.05 -18.64 -11.12
N LEU A 25 -5.29 -18.08 -10.16
CA LEU A 25 -4.68 -16.76 -10.31
C LEU A 25 -3.64 -16.73 -11.43
N TYR A 26 -2.78 -17.76 -11.51
CA TYR A 26 -1.77 -17.85 -12.55
C TYR A 26 -2.37 -17.96 -13.96
N GLU A 27 -3.42 -18.74 -14.14
CA GLU A 27 -4.16 -18.86 -15.41
C GLU A 27 -4.80 -17.51 -15.83
N ASN A 28 -5.11 -16.65 -14.87
CA ASN A 28 -5.55 -15.28 -15.08
C ASN A 28 -4.39 -14.27 -15.14
N GLU A 29 -3.18 -14.70 -15.47
CA GLU A 29 -1.96 -13.87 -15.61
C GLU A 29 -1.48 -13.17 -14.34
N ILE A 30 -2.05 -13.46 -13.18
CA ILE A 30 -1.61 -12.92 -11.89
C ILE A 30 -0.48 -13.80 -11.34
N LYS A 31 0.76 -13.35 -11.54
CA LYS A 31 1.97 -14.11 -11.21
C LYS A 31 2.60 -13.75 -9.87
N SER A 32 2.14 -12.69 -9.21
CA SER A 32 2.63 -12.28 -7.90
C SER A 32 1.53 -12.47 -6.86
N ILE A 33 1.79 -13.28 -5.84
CA ILE A 33 0.76 -13.72 -4.89
C ILE A 33 1.32 -13.62 -3.47
N ILE A 34 0.58 -12.96 -2.58
CA ILE A 34 0.85 -12.92 -1.14
C ILE A 34 0.00 -13.99 -0.46
N ILE A 35 0.64 -14.83 0.31
CA ILE A 35 -0.02 -15.91 1.05
C ILE A 35 0.01 -15.58 2.53
N TYR A 36 -1.17 -15.53 3.15
CA TYR A 36 -1.39 -15.31 4.57
C TYR A 36 -1.63 -16.62 5.29
N ASN A 37 -1.39 -16.65 6.60
CA ASN A 37 -1.73 -17.75 7.49
C ASN A 37 -1.23 -19.13 7.01
N TYR A 38 -0.10 -19.14 6.30
CA TYR A 38 0.47 -20.35 5.73
C TYR A 38 0.93 -21.32 6.84
N SER A 39 0.36 -22.53 6.87
CA SER A 39 0.58 -23.56 7.87
C SER A 39 1.56 -24.67 7.42
N GLY A 40 2.24 -24.49 6.28
CA GLY A 40 3.22 -25.48 5.79
C GLY A 40 2.68 -26.46 4.75
N GLN A 41 1.56 -26.17 4.11
CA GLN A 41 0.98 -26.98 3.03
C GLN A 41 1.97 -27.13 1.86
N LEU A 42 2.00 -28.30 1.25
CA LEU A 42 2.87 -28.56 0.09
C LEU A 42 2.37 -27.75 -1.11
N ILE A 43 3.25 -26.89 -1.65
CA ILE A 43 3.00 -26.17 -2.89
C ILE A 43 3.71 -26.88 -4.03
N ASP A 44 2.97 -27.12 -5.10
CA ASP A 44 3.45 -27.85 -6.28
C ASP A 44 4.69 -27.18 -6.88
N SER A 45 5.72 -27.95 -7.17
CA SER A 45 6.99 -27.44 -7.73
C SER A 45 6.80 -26.73 -9.07
N SER A 46 5.86 -27.22 -9.89
CA SER A 46 5.50 -26.61 -11.18
C SER A 46 4.89 -25.21 -11.03
N ILE A 47 4.21 -24.95 -9.91
CA ILE A 47 3.62 -23.65 -9.58
C ILE A 47 4.70 -22.71 -9.04
N LYS A 48 5.57 -23.19 -8.15
CA LYS A 48 6.66 -22.39 -7.56
C LYS A 48 7.61 -21.79 -8.61
N THR A 49 7.84 -22.48 -9.71
CA THR A 49 8.73 -21.98 -10.77
C THR A 49 8.11 -20.91 -11.64
N LYS A 50 6.79 -20.84 -11.71
CA LYS A 50 6.03 -19.93 -12.59
C LYS A 50 5.48 -18.71 -11.90
N THR A 51 5.42 -18.71 -10.55
CA THR A 51 4.81 -17.66 -9.73
C THR A 51 5.81 -17.06 -8.76
N ASN A 52 5.63 -15.78 -8.45
CA ASN A 52 6.34 -15.10 -7.37
C ASN A 52 5.49 -15.21 -6.10
N LEU A 53 5.78 -16.19 -5.26
CA LEU A 53 5.07 -16.38 -4.01
C LEU A 53 5.75 -15.60 -2.90
N TYR A 54 4.97 -14.80 -2.18
CA TYR A 54 5.38 -14.04 -1.01
C TYR A 54 4.55 -14.53 0.18
N PHE A 55 5.21 -14.89 1.26
CA PHE A 55 4.52 -15.33 2.47
C PHE A 55 4.50 -14.19 3.47
N LYS A 56 3.32 -13.66 3.77
CA LYS A 56 3.14 -12.62 4.77
C LYS A 56 3.09 -13.24 6.16
N ARG A 57 3.89 -12.70 7.06
CA ARG A 57 3.96 -13.15 8.46
C ARG A 57 4.12 -11.96 9.38
N ASP A 58 3.50 -12.05 10.54
CA ASP A 58 3.71 -11.11 11.64
C ASP A 58 5.04 -11.35 12.37
N LYS A 59 5.58 -12.58 12.29
CA LYS A 59 6.84 -13.00 12.93
C LYS A 59 7.64 -13.90 11.99
N LEU A 60 8.98 -13.79 12.04
CA LEU A 60 9.86 -14.72 11.34
C LEU A 60 9.85 -16.10 12.01
N VAL A 61 9.59 -17.14 11.24
CA VAL A 61 9.77 -18.53 11.64
C VAL A 61 11.08 -19.03 11.00
N ARG A 62 11.92 -19.69 11.78
CA ARG A 62 13.14 -20.38 11.30
C ARG A 62 12.72 -21.39 10.23
N GLU A 63 13.35 -21.39 9.10
CA GLU A 63 13.19 -22.34 7.99
C GLU A 63 12.24 -21.91 6.87
N THR A 64 12.83 -21.24 5.89
CA THR A 64 12.28 -21.21 4.54
C THR A 64 13.40 -20.93 3.54
N SER A 65 14.23 -21.89 3.26
CA SER A 65 15.18 -21.79 2.15
C SER A 65 14.38 -21.65 0.83
N GLY A 66 14.63 -20.57 0.09
CA GLY A 66 14.01 -20.32 -1.22
C GLY A 66 12.64 -19.65 -1.22
N ILE A 67 12.06 -19.29 -0.08
CA ILE A 67 10.77 -18.58 0.02
C ILE A 67 11.01 -17.07 0.23
N LYS A 68 10.33 -16.22 -0.55
CA LYS A 68 10.31 -14.78 -0.35
C LYS A 68 9.31 -14.45 0.76
N VAL A 69 9.78 -13.83 1.83
CA VAL A 69 8.93 -13.46 2.99
C VAL A 69 8.68 -11.97 3.00
N ILE A 70 7.42 -11.56 3.15
CA ILE A 70 7.04 -10.19 3.46
C ILE A 70 6.71 -10.12 4.95
N ILE A 71 7.42 -9.25 5.66
CA ILE A 71 7.15 -8.95 7.05
C ILE A 71 6.45 -7.60 7.08
N GLU A 72 5.26 -7.56 7.67
CA GLU A 72 4.50 -6.31 7.86
C GLU A 72 4.30 -6.07 9.35
N PRO A 73 5.07 -5.14 9.91
CA PRO A 73 4.96 -4.83 11.32
C PRO A 73 3.68 -4.05 11.61
N LYS A 74 3.09 -4.28 12.78
CA LYS A 74 2.00 -3.46 13.29
C LYS A 74 2.55 -2.12 13.75
N LEU A 75 2.13 -1.04 13.11
CA LEU A 75 2.62 0.32 13.40
C LEU A 75 1.86 1.01 14.55
N ASP A 76 0.88 0.35 15.14
CA ASP A 76 0.07 0.84 16.26
C ASP A 76 0.61 0.43 17.64
N THR A 77 1.67 -0.38 17.68
CA THR A 77 2.25 -0.93 18.92
C THR A 77 3.63 -0.36 19.21
N ASP A 78 3.93 -0.18 20.50
CA ASP A 78 5.27 0.24 20.98
C ASP A 78 6.38 -0.80 20.71
N SER A 79 6.02 -2.01 20.40
CA SER A 79 6.95 -3.09 20.11
C SER A 79 7.33 -3.05 18.64
N LEU A 80 8.43 -2.39 18.30
CA LEU A 80 9.11 -2.69 17.06
C LEU A 80 9.39 -4.19 17.02
N PHE A 81 8.94 -4.82 15.96
CA PHE A 81 9.09 -6.24 15.71
C PHE A 81 10.55 -6.69 15.92
N ASP A 82 10.79 -7.78 16.62
CA ASP A 82 12.14 -8.28 16.85
C ASP A 82 12.68 -8.96 15.58
N LEU A 83 13.51 -8.21 14.83
CA LEU A 83 14.18 -8.68 13.61
C LEU A 83 15.47 -9.48 13.89
N ASN A 84 15.81 -9.75 15.15
CA ASN A 84 17.05 -10.49 15.49
C ASN A 84 17.13 -11.88 14.84
N MET A 85 16.03 -12.38 14.28
CA MET A 85 15.96 -13.64 13.54
C MET A 85 16.01 -13.48 12.02
N ALA A 86 16.12 -12.25 11.51
CA ALA A 86 16.13 -11.96 10.06
C ALA A 86 17.53 -12.16 9.45
N CYS A 87 18.11 -13.32 9.62
CA CYS A 87 19.43 -13.64 9.04
C CYS A 87 19.35 -14.10 7.56
N ASN A 88 18.15 -14.18 6.95
CA ASN A 88 17.98 -14.63 5.59
C ASN A 88 17.83 -13.46 4.61
N ASP A 89 18.55 -13.49 3.50
CA ASP A 89 18.51 -12.45 2.44
C ASP A 89 17.18 -12.34 1.68
N ASN A 90 16.25 -13.26 1.90
CA ASN A 90 15.02 -13.42 1.12
C ASN A 90 13.77 -12.78 1.76
N PHE A 91 13.92 -11.79 2.64
CA PHE A 91 12.76 -11.07 3.18
C PHE A 91 12.68 -9.62 2.70
N LYS A 92 11.46 -9.07 2.69
CA LYS A 92 11.17 -7.64 2.60
C LYS A 92 10.41 -7.19 3.83
N LEU A 93 10.79 -6.03 4.36
CA LEU A 93 10.07 -5.35 5.43
C LEU A 93 9.10 -4.38 4.78
N ASN A 94 7.81 -4.68 4.83
CA ASN A 94 6.77 -3.86 4.22
C ASN A 94 6.19 -2.89 5.26
N ILE A 95 6.40 -1.62 5.05
CA ILE A 95 5.82 -0.56 5.89
C ILE A 95 4.50 -0.14 5.27
N SER A 96 3.39 -0.59 5.87
CA SER A 96 2.05 -0.26 5.40
C SER A 96 1.53 1.05 5.99
N SER A 97 1.01 1.93 5.16
CA SER A 97 0.35 3.17 5.61
C SER A 97 -1.10 2.97 6.06
N GLU A 98 -1.60 1.72 6.07
CA GLU A 98 -3.00 1.40 6.33
C GLU A 98 -3.51 1.98 7.64
N PHE A 99 -2.76 1.78 8.71
CA PHE A 99 -3.09 2.28 10.03
C PHE A 99 -3.29 3.80 10.05
N PHE A 100 -2.39 4.56 9.45
CA PHE A 100 -2.48 6.02 9.39
C PHE A 100 -3.65 6.47 8.54
N LYS A 101 -3.83 5.86 7.36
CA LYS A 101 -4.93 6.17 6.45
C LYS A 101 -6.28 5.93 7.11
N ASN A 102 -6.47 4.76 7.71
CA ASN A 102 -7.72 4.37 8.38
C ASN A 102 -8.00 5.23 9.62
N SER A 103 -6.97 5.72 10.29
CA SER A 103 -7.10 6.64 11.42
C SER A 103 -7.48 8.06 11.00
N GLY A 104 -7.39 8.43 9.71
CA GLY A 104 -7.78 9.74 9.19
C GLY A 104 -6.61 10.67 8.85
N ALA A 105 -5.40 10.15 8.70
CA ALA A 105 -4.25 10.91 8.23
C ALA A 105 -4.51 11.52 6.85
N ASN A 106 -4.09 12.75 6.66
CA ASN A 106 -4.02 13.34 5.33
C ASN A 106 -2.78 12.82 4.57
N ILE A 107 -2.68 13.12 3.27
CA ILE A 107 -1.61 12.61 2.40
C ILE A 107 -0.21 12.96 2.93
N VAL A 108 -0.01 14.18 3.43
CA VAL A 108 1.29 14.62 4.00
C VAL A 108 1.66 13.79 5.22
N GLN A 109 0.69 13.57 6.10
CA GLN A 109 0.86 12.76 7.32
C GLN A 109 1.06 11.28 6.98
N GLU A 110 0.28 10.74 6.01
CA GLU A 110 0.44 9.37 5.53
C GLU A 110 1.88 9.11 5.06
N ILE A 111 2.43 9.98 4.21
CA ILE A 111 3.82 9.89 3.73
C ILE A 111 4.81 10.00 4.91
N ALA A 112 4.69 11.04 5.72
CA ALA A 112 5.66 11.34 6.77
C ALA A 112 5.73 10.22 7.82
N PHE A 113 4.60 9.75 8.33
CA PHE A 113 4.58 8.69 9.34
C PHE A 113 5.08 7.37 8.80
N THR A 114 4.76 7.04 7.55
CA THR A 114 5.27 5.84 6.88
C THR A 114 6.79 5.88 6.73
N VAL A 115 7.34 7.02 6.36
CA VAL A 115 8.80 7.23 6.26
C VAL A 115 9.46 7.16 7.64
N CYS A 116 8.91 7.84 8.67
CA CYS A 116 9.45 7.80 10.03
C CYS A 116 9.45 6.39 10.62
N ALA A 117 8.41 5.59 10.36
CA ALA A 117 8.40 4.18 10.74
C ALA A 117 9.58 3.41 10.10
N GLY A 118 9.86 3.66 8.82
CA GLY A 118 11.04 3.09 8.13
C GLY A 118 12.36 3.55 8.75
N ILE A 119 12.47 4.83 9.12
CA ILE A 119 13.65 5.39 9.80
C ILE A 119 13.89 4.69 11.16
N ASP A 120 12.83 4.49 11.95
CA ASP A 120 12.94 3.81 13.25
C ASP A 120 13.49 2.38 13.10
N TYR A 121 13.04 1.66 12.05
CA TYR A 121 13.59 0.33 11.76
C TYR A 121 15.07 0.38 11.36
N ILE A 122 15.49 1.36 10.55
CA ILE A 122 16.92 1.54 10.22
C ILE A 122 17.73 1.86 11.46
N ASN A 123 17.26 2.76 12.31
CA ASN A 123 17.94 3.15 13.54
C ASN A 123 18.08 1.97 14.52
N LYS A 124 17.08 1.12 14.62
CA LYS A 124 17.08 -0.03 15.51
C LYS A 124 17.92 -1.21 15.00
N TYR A 125 17.87 -1.50 13.70
CA TYR A 125 18.44 -2.73 13.15
C TYR A 125 19.58 -2.52 12.16
N GLY A 126 19.91 -1.26 11.87
CA GLY A 126 21.04 -0.86 11.07
C GLY A 126 20.77 -0.67 9.58
N ILE A 127 21.74 -0.07 8.92
CA ILE A 127 21.69 0.39 7.51
C ILE A 127 21.40 -0.74 6.51
N ARG A 128 21.75 -2.00 6.85
CA ARG A 128 21.48 -3.17 6.00
C ARG A 128 19.98 -3.37 5.67
N LEU A 129 19.07 -2.79 6.47
CA LEU A 129 17.64 -2.88 6.20
C LEU A 129 17.17 -1.98 5.06
N ILE A 130 17.93 -0.97 4.67
CA ILE A 130 17.52 0.00 3.64
C ILE A 130 17.07 -0.70 2.35
N ASP A 131 17.79 -1.73 1.89
CA ASP A 131 17.43 -2.49 0.67
C ASP A 131 16.26 -3.45 0.87
N LYS A 132 15.90 -3.70 2.11
CA LYS A 132 14.83 -4.64 2.46
C LYS A 132 13.50 -3.94 2.66
N ILE A 133 13.49 -2.62 2.90
CA ILE A 133 12.27 -1.84 3.12
C ILE A 133 11.51 -1.67 1.82
N SER A 134 10.22 -1.93 1.87
CA SER A 134 9.20 -1.63 0.86
C SER A 134 8.03 -0.92 1.52
N PHE A 135 7.24 -0.22 0.74
CA PHE A 135 6.10 0.54 1.24
C PHE A 135 4.79 0.03 0.64
N GLU A 136 3.73 0.04 1.43
CA GLU A 136 2.36 -0.11 0.96
C GLU A 136 1.59 1.17 1.24
N VAL A 137 0.96 1.73 0.20
CA VAL A 137 0.21 2.98 0.26
C VAL A 137 -1.23 2.80 -0.19
N PHE A 138 -2.15 3.56 0.43
CA PHE A 138 -3.58 3.42 0.20
C PHE A 138 -4.13 4.60 -0.62
N GLN A 139 -4.62 4.30 -1.81
CA GLN A 139 -5.12 5.28 -2.77
C GLN A 139 -6.55 5.70 -2.43
N GLY A 140 -6.79 7.01 -2.44
CA GLY A 140 -8.11 7.60 -2.23
C GLY A 140 -8.67 8.28 -3.49
N GLY A 141 -9.77 9.02 -3.30
CA GLY A 141 -10.50 9.62 -4.42
C GLY A 141 -9.89 10.90 -5.02
N ASN A 142 -8.80 11.44 -4.46
CA ASN A 142 -8.19 12.67 -5.00
C ASN A 142 -7.10 12.34 -6.03
N TYR A 143 -7.53 12.07 -7.24
CA TYR A 143 -6.77 11.47 -8.33
C TYR A 143 -5.34 12.01 -8.50
N PHE A 144 -5.19 13.32 -8.69
CA PHE A 144 -3.87 13.92 -8.95
C PHE A 144 -2.96 13.94 -7.70
N PHE A 145 -3.55 14.11 -6.52
CA PHE A 145 -2.79 14.03 -5.28
C PHE A 145 -2.31 12.61 -5.00
N GLU A 146 -3.11 11.60 -5.33
CA GLU A 146 -2.72 10.20 -5.15
C GLU A 146 -1.62 9.78 -6.15
N ILE A 147 -1.63 10.31 -7.38
CA ILE A 147 -0.50 10.18 -8.31
C ILE A 147 0.76 10.79 -7.70
N ALA A 148 0.67 12.04 -7.25
CA ALA A 148 1.82 12.79 -6.71
C ALA A 148 2.36 12.17 -5.42
N LYS A 149 1.52 11.53 -4.59
CA LYS A 149 1.90 10.86 -3.35
C LYS A 149 2.99 9.83 -3.56
N ILE A 150 2.85 8.96 -4.56
CA ILE A 150 3.80 7.88 -4.84
C ILE A 150 5.18 8.44 -5.21
N GLN A 151 5.20 9.47 -6.06
CA GLN A 151 6.45 10.12 -6.46
C GLN A 151 7.09 10.88 -5.29
N ALA A 152 6.29 11.60 -4.50
CA ALA A 152 6.78 12.31 -3.31
C ALA A 152 7.38 11.34 -2.28
N LEU A 153 6.76 10.18 -2.04
CA LEU A 153 7.30 9.15 -1.15
C LEU A 153 8.67 8.65 -1.64
N ARG A 154 8.85 8.39 -2.94
CA ARG A 154 10.15 7.98 -3.51
C ARG A 154 11.22 9.04 -3.30
N ILE A 155 10.89 10.30 -3.57
CA ILE A 155 11.83 11.43 -3.41
C ILE A 155 12.27 11.52 -1.95
N ILE A 156 11.33 11.51 -1.02
CA ILE A 156 11.65 11.63 0.42
C ILE A 156 12.49 10.43 0.87
N TRP A 157 12.14 9.22 0.44
CA TRP A 157 12.91 8.04 0.82
C TRP A 157 14.34 8.07 0.25
N SER A 158 14.51 8.53 -0.98
CA SER A 158 15.85 8.73 -1.57
C SER A 158 16.67 9.75 -0.77
N ILE A 159 16.06 10.88 -0.36
CA ILE A 159 16.72 11.88 0.49
C ILE A 159 17.13 11.26 1.84
N VAL A 160 16.21 10.58 2.50
CA VAL A 160 16.45 9.95 3.82
C VAL A 160 17.56 8.90 3.74
N THR A 161 17.50 7.99 2.78
CA THR A 161 18.50 6.93 2.65
C THR A 161 19.88 7.45 2.28
N LYS A 162 19.95 8.58 1.58
CA LYS A 162 21.21 9.28 1.29
C LYS A 162 21.90 9.79 2.57
N GLU A 163 21.14 10.28 3.56
CA GLU A 163 21.69 10.71 4.86
C GLU A 163 22.32 9.52 5.64
N TYR A 164 21.82 8.29 5.41
CA TYR A 164 22.45 7.07 5.93
C TYR A 164 23.63 6.56 5.06
N GLY A 165 24.06 7.32 4.07
CA GLY A 165 25.17 6.95 3.18
C GLY A 165 24.80 5.93 2.11
N LYS A 166 23.51 5.63 1.89
CA LYS A 166 23.05 4.65 0.92
C LYS A 166 21.81 5.13 0.17
N GLN A 167 22.03 5.88 -0.89
CA GLN A 167 20.92 6.42 -1.69
C GLN A 167 20.13 5.32 -2.42
N ILE A 168 18.82 5.29 -2.20
CA ILE A 168 17.88 4.40 -2.89
C ILE A 168 16.90 5.24 -3.70
N ASP A 169 17.09 5.32 -5.01
CA ASP A 169 16.23 6.11 -5.89
C ASP A 169 14.90 5.43 -6.23
N ASN A 170 14.85 4.11 -6.11
CA ASN A 170 13.70 3.26 -6.46
C ASN A 170 13.33 2.29 -5.34
N CYS A 171 12.69 2.79 -4.27
CA CYS A 171 12.06 1.89 -3.30
C CYS A 171 10.86 1.18 -3.92
N ILE A 172 10.59 -0.06 -3.47
CA ILE A 172 9.42 -0.82 -3.90
C ILE A 172 8.17 -0.24 -3.23
N ILE A 173 7.17 0.09 -4.04
CA ILE A 173 5.88 0.61 -3.56
C ILE A 173 4.76 -0.28 -4.10
N THR A 174 4.00 -0.88 -3.18
CA THR A 174 2.72 -1.51 -3.45
C THR A 174 1.60 -0.50 -3.19
N ALA A 175 0.64 -0.41 -4.10
CA ALA A 175 -0.50 0.47 -3.92
C ALA A 175 -1.81 -0.33 -3.89
N LYS A 176 -2.77 0.14 -3.08
CA LYS A 176 -4.07 -0.48 -2.86
C LYS A 176 -5.14 0.59 -2.70
N PRO A 177 -6.35 0.42 -3.26
CA PRO A 177 -7.47 1.29 -2.96
C PRO A 177 -7.81 1.35 -1.48
N THR A 178 -8.19 2.53 -0.97
CA THR A 178 -8.70 2.64 0.41
C THR A 178 -10.13 2.12 0.52
N SER A 179 -10.49 1.56 1.68
CA SER A 179 -11.87 1.19 2.00
C SER A 179 -12.70 2.36 2.54
N LEU A 180 -12.08 3.51 2.85
CA LEU A 180 -12.73 4.62 3.55
C LEU A 180 -13.82 5.32 2.74
N ASN A 181 -13.70 5.35 1.43
CA ASN A 181 -14.64 6.00 0.50
C ASN A 181 -15.56 5.01 -0.23
N LYS A 182 -15.62 3.77 0.24
CA LYS A 182 -16.55 2.78 -0.30
C LYS A 182 -17.89 2.87 0.42
N THR A 183 -18.98 2.83 -0.37
CA THR A 183 -20.35 3.00 0.12
C THR A 183 -21.09 1.67 0.09
N SER A 184 -21.94 1.40 1.07
CA SER A 184 -22.85 0.26 1.07
C SER A 184 -24.05 0.51 0.15
N GLU A 185 -24.54 1.75 0.13
CA GLU A 185 -25.57 2.16 -0.79
C GLU A 185 -24.98 2.36 -2.18
N ASN A 186 -25.66 1.89 -3.22
CA ASN A 186 -25.18 1.95 -4.60
C ASN A 186 -23.74 1.40 -4.76
N TYR A 187 -23.45 0.29 -4.14
CA TYR A 187 -22.12 -0.29 -4.02
C TYR A 187 -21.44 -0.57 -5.36
N ASN A 188 -22.19 -0.74 -6.44
CA ASN A 188 -21.63 -0.85 -7.80
C ASN A 188 -20.78 0.36 -8.19
N ASN A 189 -21.07 1.55 -7.64
CA ASN A 189 -20.24 2.74 -7.86
C ASN A 189 -18.80 2.56 -7.30
N ASN A 190 -18.61 1.63 -6.39
CA ASN A 190 -17.28 1.34 -5.87
C ASN A 190 -16.37 0.72 -6.93
N ILE A 191 -16.92 0.05 -7.96
CA ILE A 191 -16.15 -0.47 -9.11
C ILE A 191 -15.43 0.68 -9.80
N VAL A 192 -16.12 1.79 -10.06
CA VAL A 192 -15.53 2.98 -10.70
C VAL A 192 -14.48 3.63 -9.77
N ARG A 193 -14.77 3.69 -8.47
CA ARG A 193 -13.83 4.24 -7.48
C ARG A 193 -12.54 3.43 -7.42
N THR A 194 -12.63 2.12 -7.27
CA THR A 194 -11.45 1.26 -7.21
C THR A 194 -10.65 1.29 -8.50
N THR A 195 -11.32 1.32 -9.67
CA THR A 195 -10.63 1.44 -10.96
C THR A 195 -9.85 2.74 -11.08
N SER A 196 -10.45 3.89 -10.74
CA SER A 196 -9.78 5.19 -10.81
C SER A 196 -8.62 5.31 -9.79
N GLU A 197 -8.76 4.72 -8.61
CA GLU A 197 -7.72 4.66 -7.59
C GLU A 197 -6.54 3.79 -8.04
N CYS A 198 -6.80 2.62 -8.63
CA CYS A 198 -5.77 1.77 -9.22
C CYS A 198 -5.05 2.49 -10.38
N MET A 199 -5.80 3.16 -11.25
CA MET A 199 -5.25 3.94 -12.35
C MET A 199 -4.33 5.07 -11.83
N SER A 200 -4.72 5.78 -10.76
CA SER A 200 -3.88 6.81 -10.15
C SER A 200 -2.57 6.25 -9.60
N ALA A 201 -2.62 5.04 -9.02
CA ALA A 201 -1.45 4.36 -8.51
C ALA A 201 -0.46 3.96 -9.63
N ILE A 202 -0.99 3.40 -10.72
CA ILE A 202 -0.18 3.00 -11.89
C ILE A 202 0.49 4.22 -12.51
N LEU A 203 -0.26 5.30 -12.76
CA LEU A 203 0.29 6.54 -13.29
C LEU A 203 1.28 7.20 -12.33
N GLY A 204 1.10 7.05 -11.02
CA GLY A 204 2.05 7.47 -9.99
C GLY A 204 3.34 6.64 -9.98
N GLY A 205 3.38 5.52 -10.68
CA GLY A 205 4.54 4.66 -10.83
C GLY A 205 4.73 3.68 -9.66
N CYS A 206 3.67 3.08 -9.13
CA CYS A 206 3.79 1.96 -8.19
C CYS A 206 4.45 0.75 -8.87
N ASP A 207 5.07 -0.13 -8.07
CA ASP A 207 5.69 -1.37 -8.57
C ASP A 207 4.69 -2.52 -8.59
N PHE A 208 3.85 -2.56 -7.56
CA PHE A 208 2.78 -3.52 -7.43
C PHE A 208 1.46 -2.81 -7.20
N ILE A 209 0.42 -3.32 -7.84
CA ILE A 209 -0.95 -2.87 -7.66
C ILE A 209 -1.82 -4.02 -7.20
N LYS A 210 -2.66 -3.75 -6.23
CA LYS A 210 -3.68 -4.64 -5.71
C LYS A 210 -4.99 -3.90 -5.67
N SER A 211 -6.06 -4.50 -6.17
CA SER A 211 -7.40 -3.94 -6.00
C SER A 211 -8.11 -4.58 -4.81
N ILE A 212 -9.26 -4.05 -4.45
CA ILE A 212 -10.14 -4.61 -3.42
C ILE A 212 -11.52 -4.86 -4.01
N PRO A 213 -12.25 -5.90 -3.57
CA PRO A 213 -13.62 -6.13 -3.96
C PRO A 213 -14.49 -4.91 -3.69
N TYR A 214 -15.36 -4.58 -4.64
CA TYR A 214 -16.21 -3.38 -4.56
C TYR A 214 -17.27 -3.48 -3.44
N ASP A 215 -17.58 -4.68 -3.02
CA ASP A 215 -18.54 -5.05 -1.99
C ASP A 215 -17.93 -5.40 -0.62
N LEU A 216 -16.59 -5.29 -0.48
CA LEU A 216 -15.80 -5.71 0.69
C LEU A 216 -16.35 -5.26 2.06
N LYS A 217 -17.13 -4.17 2.13
CA LYS A 217 -17.64 -3.64 3.40
C LYS A 217 -18.95 -4.30 3.89
N PHE A 218 -19.64 -5.00 3.04
CA PHE A 218 -21.02 -5.42 3.32
C PHE A 218 -21.39 -6.81 2.79
N GLU A 219 -20.54 -7.40 1.99
CA GLU A 219 -20.70 -8.77 1.52
C GLU A 219 -19.50 -9.61 1.96
N GLU A 220 -19.73 -10.88 2.22
CA GLU A 220 -18.67 -11.85 2.37
C GLU A 220 -17.94 -12.02 1.03
N LYS A 221 -16.67 -12.42 1.13
CA LYS A 221 -15.83 -12.68 -0.03
C LYS A 221 -16.52 -13.66 -0.99
N ASN A 222 -16.70 -13.26 -2.22
CA ASN A 222 -17.37 -14.08 -3.24
C ASN A 222 -16.58 -14.06 -4.56
N GLU A 223 -16.74 -15.15 -5.32
CA GLU A 223 -16.00 -15.37 -6.57
C GLU A 223 -16.31 -14.32 -7.64
N PHE A 224 -17.53 -13.81 -7.66
CA PHE A 224 -17.93 -12.80 -8.64
C PHE A 224 -17.21 -11.46 -8.39
N SER A 225 -17.19 -10.98 -7.15
CA SER A 225 -16.54 -9.72 -6.81
C SER A 225 -15.01 -9.80 -6.95
N GLU A 226 -14.42 -10.94 -6.64
CA GLU A 226 -12.98 -11.18 -6.90
C GLU A 226 -12.66 -11.16 -8.39
N ARG A 227 -13.50 -11.80 -9.22
CA ARG A 227 -13.32 -11.77 -10.67
C ARG A 227 -13.41 -10.36 -11.23
N ILE A 228 -14.39 -9.55 -10.79
CA ILE A 228 -14.49 -8.13 -11.19
C ILE A 228 -13.25 -7.37 -10.77
N THR A 229 -12.78 -7.56 -9.54
CA THR A 229 -11.57 -6.93 -9.00
C THR A 229 -10.34 -7.25 -9.84
N ASN A 230 -10.15 -8.49 -10.23
CA ASN A 230 -9.04 -8.90 -11.09
C ASN A 230 -9.18 -8.34 -12.52
N ASN A 231 -10.39 -8.38 -13.07
CA ASN A 231 -10.68 -7.86 -14.42
C ASN A 231 -10.42 -6.35 -14.51
N GLN A 232 -10.69 -5.57 -13.47
CA GLN A 232 -10.35 -4.13 -13.46
C GLN A 232 -8.85 -3.93 -13.72
N LEU A 233 -8.00 -4.71 -13.07
CA LEU A 233 -6.54 -4.60 -13.22
C LEU A 233 -6.06 -5.15 -14.58
N LEU A 234 -6.67 -6.23 -15.06
CA LEU A 234 -6.38 -6.80 -16.37
C LEU A 234 -6.76 -5.86 -17.51
N ILE A 235 -7.92 -5.18 -17.40
CA ILE A 235 -8.33 -4.13 -18.35
C ILE A 235 -7.32 -3.00 -18.36
N LEU A 236 -6.93 -2.49 -17.18
CA LEU A 236 -5.91 -1.44 -17.07
C LEU A 236 -4.58 -1.88 -17.67
N LYS A 237 -4.22 -3.15 -17.59
CA LYS A 237 -2.96 -3.66 -18.12
C LYS A 237 -3.00 -3.93 -19.62
N ASN A 238 -4.06 -4.56 -20.11
CA ASN A 238 -4.07 -5.14 -21.46
C ASN A 238 -4.85 -4.28 -22.48
N GLU A 239 -5.79 -3.43 -22.02
CA GLU A 239 -6.65 -2.69 -22.94
C GLU A 239 -6.33 -1.18 -22.99
N THR A 240 -5.83 -0.60 -21.87
CA THR A 240 -5.64 0.86 -21.80
C THR A 240 -4.28 1.35 -22.32
N SER A 241 -3.35 0.45 -22.60
CA SER A 241 -1.97 0.76 -23.00
C SER A 241 -1.18 1.65 -22.01
N ILE A 242 -1.63 1.75 -20.76
CA ILE A 242 -0.95 2.56 -19.73
C ILE A 242 0.47 2.02 -19.45
N ASP A 243 0.70 0.74 -19.61
CA ASP A 243 1.98 0.06 -19.41
C ASP A 243 2.99 0.31 -20.55
N HIS A 244 2.53 0.83 -21.70
CA HIS A 244 3.41 1.18 -22.83
C HIS A 244 4.24 2.44 -22.58
N VAL A 245 3.89 3.24 -21.57
CA VAL A 245 4.55 4.50 -21.25
C VAL A 245 5.20 4.44 -19.88
N ILE A 246 6.51 4.73 -19.81
CA ILE A 246 7.29 4.66 -18.55
C ILE A 246 6.79 5.68 -17.52
N ASN A 247 6.45 6.89 -17.97
CA ASN A 247 6.05 8.00 -17.11
C ASN A 247 5.10 8.92 -17.86
N ALA A 248 3.84 8.53 -17.91
CA ALA A 248 2.80 9.29 -18.62
C ALA A 248 2.52 10.68 -18.01
N ILE A 249 2.95 10.91 -16.77
CA ILE A 249 2.75 12.19 -16.07
C ILE A 249 3.91 13.17 -16.23
N SER A 250 5.01 12.73 -16.83
CA SER A 250 6.18 13.58 -17.08
C SER A 250 5.81 14.79 -17.93
N GLY A 251 6.28 15.98 -17.53
CA GLY A 251 5.96 17.24 -18.21
C GLY A 251 4.65 17.91 -17.77
N SER A 252 3.85 17.28 -16.92
CA SER A 252 2.68 17.94 -16.33
C SER A 252 3.10 18.92 -15.24
N TYR A 253 2.98 20.23 -15.52
CA TYR A 253 3.30 21.29 -14.55
C TYR A 253 2.51 21.14 -13.24
N TYR A 254 1.24 20.80 -13.34
CA TYR A 254 0.38 20.64 -12.17
C TYR A 254 0.82 19.47 -11.28
N ILE A 255 1.09 18.32 -11.86
CA ILE A 255 1.53 17.14 -11.09
C ILE A 255 2.92 17.38 -10.51
N THR A 256 3.86 17.97 -11.26
CA THR A 256 5.20 18.33 -10.78
C THR A 256 5.09 19.29 -9.58
N TYR A 257 4.23 20.29 -9.64
CA TYR A 257 3.97 21.21 -8.52
C TYR A 257 3.43 20.47 -7.29
N LEU A 258 2.48 19.53 -7.47
CA LEU A 258 1.94 18.74 -6.38
C LEU A 258 3.00 17.84 -5.74
N ILE A 259 3.82 17.17 -6.54
CA ILE A 259 4.93 16.33 -6.07
C ILE A 259 5.88 17.15 -5.19
N ASP A 260 6.32 18.31 -5.69
CA ASP A 260 7.21 19.22 -4.96
C ASP A 260 6.60 19.64 -3.63
N LYS A 261 5.35 20.13 -3.62
CA LYS A 261 4.66 20.56 -2.41
C LYS A 261 4.43 19.44 -1.41
N LEU A 262 4.06 18.25 -1.87
CA LEU A 262 3.90 17.09 -0.99
C LEU A 262 5.24 16.64 -0.41
N ALA A 263 6.29 16.57 -1.23
CA ALA A 263 7.61 16.17 -0.78
C ALA A 263 8.15 17.14 0.28
N HIS A 264 8.10 18.46 0.05
CA HIS A 264 8.56 19.46 1.03
C HIS A 264 7.78 19.37 2.34
N LYS A 265 6.44 19.42 2.27
CA LYS A 265 5.62 19.40 3.51
C LYS A 265 5.79 18.10 4.30
N SER A 266 5.90 16.97 3.62
CA SER A 266 6.08 15.69 4.29
C SER A 266 7.48 15.57 4.88
N LEU A 267 8.52 16.05 4.19
CA LEU A 267 9.89 16.07 4.71
C LEU A 267 10.02 17.00 5.93
N ASP A 268 9.36 18.15 5.93
CA ASP A 268 9.32 19.06 7.10
C ASP A 268 8.66 18.37 8.29
N LEU A 269 7.60 17.61 8.06
CA LEU A 269 6.95 16.84 9.11
C LEU A 269 7.83 15.68 9.61
N VAL A 270 8.54 14.98 8.71
CA VAL A 270 9.54 13.97 9.09
C VAL A 270 10.61 14.59 9.99
N LYS A 271 11.21 15.71 9.60
CA LYS A 271 12.21 16.43 10.41
C LYS A 271 11.66 16.80 11.79
N LYS A 272 10.42 17.28 11.86
CA LYS A 272 9.76 17.62 13.12
C LYS A 272 9.64 16.40 14.03
N ILE A 273 9.23 15.25 13.51
CA ILE A 273 9.08 14.01 14.26
C ILE A 273 10.45 13.50 14.76
N GLU A 274 11.44 13.47 13.87
CA GLU A 274 12.80 13.02 14.23
C GLU A 274 13.43 13.91 15.30
N ASN A 275 13.28 15.23 15.21
CA ASN A 275 13.75 16.17 16.24
C ASN A 275 13.05 15.98 17.60
N ASN A 276 11.84 15.42 17.62
CA ASN A 276 11.10 15.08 18.83
C ASN A 276 11.40 13.68 19.37
N GLY A 277 12.42 13.00 18.84
CA GLY A 277 12.86 11.67 19.29
C GLY A 277 12.32 10.51 18.45
N GLY A 278 11.88 10.76 17.22
CA GLY A 278 11.51 9.75 16.23
C GLY A 278 10.10 9.20 16.39
N TYR A 279 9.76 8.28 15.48
CA TYR A 279 8.41 7.69 15.37
C TYR A 279 7.94 7.00 16.67
N SER A 280 8.77 6.14 17.25
CA SER A 280 8.42 5.40 18.47
C SER A 280 8.18 6.29 19.68
N ASN A 281 8.88 7.43 19.78
CA ASN A 281 8.66 8.39 20.85
C ASN A 281 7.36 9.18 20.63
N ASP A 282 7.11 9.62 19.41
CA ASP A 282 5.90 10.35 19.04
C ASP A 282 4.65 9.45 19.19
N LEU A 283 4.76 8.16 18.86
CA LEU A 283 3.73 7.15 19.10
C LEU A 283 3.38 7.03 20.59
N ARG A 284 4.39 6.91 21.48
CA ARG A 284 4.19 6.84 22.94
C ARG A 284 3.53 8.10 23.51
N GLN A 285 3.94 9.26 23.04
CA GLN A 285 3.38 10.54 23.46
C GLN A 285 2.01 10.84 22.82
N LYS A 286 1.55 9.99 21.88
CA LYS A 286 0.32 10.19 21.10
C LYS A 286 0.28 11.53 20.35
N GLY A 287 1.45 12.08 19.98
CA GLY A 287 1.56 13.40 19.35
C GLY A 287 0.82 13.45 18.01
N PHE A 288 1.13 12.54 17.10
CA PHE A 288 0.49 12.49 15.80
C PHE A 288 -0.99 12.04 15.85
N PHE A 289 -1.41 11.27 16.85
CA PHE A 289 -2.82 10.88 17.00
C PHE A 289 -3.75 12.08 17.16
N LYS A 290 -3.33 13.11 17.87
CA LYS A 290 -4.13 14.34 18.01
C LYS A 290 -4.32 15.04 16.66
N GLU A 291 -3.25 15.16 15.88
CA GLU A 291 -3.31 15.80 14.57
C GLU A 291 -4.14 14.96 13.57
N ILE A 292 -3.99 13.64 13.57
CA ILE A 292 -4.80 12.72 12.75
C ILE A 292 -6.28 12.84 13.12
N LEU A 293 -6.61 12.80 14.41
CA LEU A 293 -7.99 12.90 14.89
C LEU A 293 -8.65 14.22 14.47
N LEU A 294 -7.92 15.34 14.58
CA LEU A 294 -8.41 16.64 14.11
C LEU A 294 -8.70 16.65 12.60
N ASN A 295 -7.87 15.98 11.80
CA ASN A 295 -8.11 15.87 10.36
C ASN A 295 -9.32 14.97 10.06
N LYS A 296 -9.49 13.87 10.77
CA LYS A 296 -10.66 12.99 10.65
C LYS A 296 -11.96 13.77 10.92
N ILE A 297 -12.01 14.50 12.03
CA ILE A 297 -13.16 15.33 12.40
C ILE A 297 -13.46 16.38 11.31
N LYS A 298 -12.42 17.05 10.80
CA LYS A 298 -12.57 18.04 9.72
C LYS A 298 -13.10 17.41 8.42
N ASP A 299 -12.65 16.20 8.10
CA ASP A 299 -13.06 15.50 6.87
C ASP A 299 -14.51 15.00 7.00
N GLU A 300 -14.88 14.45 8.15
CA GLU A 300 -16.27 14.07 8.46
C GLU A 300 -17.22 15.28 8.40
N ALA A 301 -16.80 16.43 8.93
CA ALA A 301 -17.57 17.65 8.84
C ALA A 301 -17.79 18.13 7.39
N LYS A 302 -16.82 17.92 6.50
CA LYS A 302 -16.98 18.22 5.07
C LYS A 302 -18.00 17.30 4.39
N TYR A 303 -18.04 16.02 4.75
CA TYR A 303 -19.07 15.09 4.23
C TYR A 303 -20.45 15.47 4.75
N LYS A 304 -20.59 15.75 6.06
CA LYS A 304 -21.86 16.16 6.67
C LYS A 304 -22.39 17.46 6.09
N SER A 305 -21.53 18.41 5.81
CA SER A 305 -21.91 19.71 5.21
C SER A 305 -22.10 19.69 3.69
N GLY A 306 -21.91 18.54 3.03
CA GLY A 306 -21.99 18.43 1.56
C GLY A 306 -20.84 19.10 0.80
N LYS A 307 -19.83 19.65 1.50
CA LYS A 307 -18.62 20.19 0.87
C LYS A 307 -17.77 19.11 0.21
N LYS A 308 -17.81 17.89 0.73
CA LYS A 308 -17.21 16.71 0.13
C LYS A 308 -18.32 15.74 -0.24
N ILE A 309 -18.41 15.44 -1.54
CA ILE A 309 -19.47 14.60 -2.09
C ILE A 309 -18.98 13.17 -2.15
N LEU A 310 -19.84 12.24 -1.72
CA LEU A 310 -19.71 10.82 -1.94
C LEU A 310 -21.01 10.34 -2.59
N VAL A 311 -20.95 10.13 -3.91
CA VAL A 311 -22.10 9.77 -4.74
C VAL A 311 -22.77 8.50 -4.23
N GLY A 312 -24.09 8.54 -4.10
CA GLY A 312 -24.88 7.44 -3.56
C GLY A 312 -24.87 7.32 -2.05
N GLN A 313 -24.22 8.26 -1.31
CA GLN A 313 -24.21 8.27 0.15
C GLN A 313 -24.66 9.60 0.76
N ASN A 314 -24.14 10.73 0.28
CA ASN A 314 -24.55 12.06 0.77
C ASN A 314 -25.09 12.97 -0.33
N LYS A 315 -25.03 12.51 -1.58
CA LYS A 315 -25.63 13.17 -2.74
C LYS A 315 -25.92 12.14 -3.82
N TYR A 316 -26.95 12.41 -4.65
CA TYR A 316 -27.41 11.53 -5.72
C TYR A 316 -27.79 10.15 -5.17
N LEU A 317 -28.63 10.17 -4.14
CA LEU A 317 -29.23 8.96 -3.55
C LEU A 317 -30.18 8.33 -4.58
N ASN A 318 -30.32 7.00 -4.54
CA ASN A 318 -31.44 6.35 -5.22
C ASN A 318 -32.69 6.56 -4.35
N ASP A 319 -33.79 6.95 -4.98
CA ASP A 319 -35.11 7.03 -4.36
C ASP A 319 -35.60 5.64 -3.96
#